data_734a80f6d31e0dac841c783c622351f4
#
_entry.id   734a80f6d31e0dac841c783c622351f4
#
_cell.length_a   1.000
_cell.length_b   1.000
_cell.length_c   1.000
_cell.angle_alpha   90.00
_cell.angle_beta   90.00
_cell.angle_gamma   90.00
#
_symmetry.space_group_name_H-M   'P 1'
#
loop_
_entity.id
_entity.type
_entity.pdbx_description
1 polymer ?
#
loop_
_entity_poly.entity_id
_entity_poly.type
_entity_poly.pdbx_seq_one_letter_code
_entity_poly.pdbx_strand_id
1 'polypeptide(L)'
;MPHLHEKIDFTVTIFIAKDRKVLFIFHKQLNRWLPIGGHIELDENPEEAALREAKEESGLEVELIGEKPPLPTEDGFVPLLAPAYLDIHRIQEPHWHIGMVYFARVKSGEVTLNREEHRDIQWLSEEDFEDPKWGLSRPLKFYAGEALKRVKN
;
A
#
# COMPACT_ATOMS: atom_id res chain seq x y z
N MET A 1 15.33 -0.61 1.27
CA MET A 1 15.02 -1.99 0.88
C MET A 1 15.88 -2.42 -0.29
N PRO A 2 16.51 -3.59 -0.22
CA PRO A 2 17.29 -4.06 -1.37
C PRO A 2 16.36 -4.36 -2.55
N HIS A 3 16.86 -4.11 -3.75
CA HIS A 3 16.13 -4.44 -4.97
C HIS A 3 16.31 -5.92 -5.31
N LEU A 4 15.23 -6.55 -5.74
CA LEU A 4 15.26 -7.95 -6.15
C LEU A 4 15.65 -8.09 -7.62
N HIS A 5 15.38 -7.06 -8.41
CA HIS A 5 15.70 -7.01 -9.83
C HIS A 5 16.41 -5.71 -10.16
N GLU A 6 17.23 -5.73 -11.18
CA GLU A 6 18.04 -4.56 -11.54
C GLU A 6 17.22 -3.37 -12.04
N LYS A 7 16.19 -3.62 -12.83
CA LYS A 7 15.46 -2.55 -13.52
C LYS A 7 14.04 -2.38 -13.07
N ILE A 8 13.33 -3.47 -12.86
CA ILE A 8 11.89 -3.44 -12.51
C ILE A 8 11.65 -4.38 -11.35
N ASP A 9 11.11 -3.86 -10.26
CA ASP A 9 10.64 -4.67 -9.13
C ASP A 9 9.13 -4.66 -9.06
N PHE A 10 8.56 -5.76 -8.54
CA PHE A 10 7.13 -5.85 -8.27
C PHE A 10 6.89 -5.45 -6.82
N THR A 11 5.99 -4.50 -6.63
CA THR A 11 5.68 -3.95 -5.31
C THR A 11 4.18 -3.98 -5.05
N VAL A 12 3.82 -3.89 -3.77
CA VAL A 12 2.44 -3.67 -3.35
C VAL A 12 2.35 -2.30 -2.70
N THR A 13 1.21 -1.65 -2.89
CA THR A 13 0.89 -0.37 -2.26
C THR A 13 -0.49 -0.51 -1.65
N ILE A 14 -0.62 -0.22 -0.36
CA ILE A 14 -1.87 -0.42 0.36
C ILE A 14 -2.39 0.90 0.90
N PHE A 15 -3.56 1.31 0.41
CA PHE A 15 -4.26 2.48 0.93
C PHE A 15 -5.24 1.99 1.99
N ILE A 16 -4.84 2.11 3.26
CA ILE A 16 -5.65 1.67 4.39
C ILE A 16 -6.56 2.83 4.78
N ALA A 17 -7.87 2.60 4.71
CA ALA A 17 -8.85 3.63 5.02
C ALA A 17 -9.62 3.29 6.29
N LYS A 18 -9.85 4.31 7.12
CA LYS A 18 -10.63 4.21 8.34
C LYS A 18 -11.19 5.60 8.69
N ASP A 19 -12.46 5.65 9.05
CA ASP A 19 -13.11 6.90 9.49
C ASP A 19 -12.90 8.05 8.50
N ARG A 20 -13.03 7.74 7.20
CA ARG A 20 -12.90 8.70 6.09
C ARG A 20 -11.50 9.31 5.98
N LYS A 21 -10.49 8.57 6.41
CA LYS A 21 -9.09 8.98 6.30
C LYS A 21 -8.26 7.83 5.77
N VAL A 22 -7.13 8.15 5.16
CA VAL A 22 -6.19 7.17 4.61
C VAL A 22 -4.85 7.32 5.33
N LEU A 23 -4.20 6.19 5.61
CA LEU A 23 -2.95 6.16 6.34
C LEU A 23 -1.76 6.43 5.43
N PHE A 24 -0.92 7.39 5.82
CA PHE A 24 0.32 7.71 5.13
C PHE A 24 1.48 7.71 6.11
N ILE A 25 2.66 7.40 5.60
CA ILE A 25 3.91 7.41 6.37
C ILE A 25 4.89 8.40 5.74
N PHE A 26 5.75 8.99 6.56
CA PHE A 26 6.81 9.84 6.06
C PHE A 26 8.09 9.01 5.93
N HIS A 27 8.47 8.72 4.71
CA HIS A 27 9.61 7.86 4.39
C HIS A 27 10.92 8.63 4.56
N LYS A 28 11.83 8.13 5.41
CA LYS A 28 13.10 8.82 5.71
C LYS A 28 13.98 9.02 4.48
N GLN A 29 14.21 7.96 3.72
CA GLN A 29 15.11 8.03 2.58
C GLN A 29 14.57 8.89 1.44
N LEU A 30 13.28 8.75 1.14
CA LEU A 30 12.66 9.49 0.05
C LEU A 30 12.19 10.88 0.48
N ASN A 31 12.19 11.14 1.78
CA ASN A 31 11.84 12.44 2.35
C ASN A 31 10.48 12.94 1.89
N ARG A 32 9.47 12.06 1.90
CA ARG A 32 8.11 12.41 1.48
C ARG A 32 7.08 11.45 2.07
N TRP A 33 5.82 11.89 2.05
CA TRP A 33 4.68 11.10 2.49
C TRP A 33 4.29 10.10 1.42
N LEU A 34 4.15 8.85 1.82
CA LEU A 34 3.82 7.73 0.95
C LEU A 34 2.80 6.83 1.64
N PRO A 35 1.99 6.09 0.86
CA PRO A 35 1.17 5.04 1.45
C PRO A 35 2.03 3.88 1.93
N ILE A 36 1.43 2.97 2.66
CA ILE A 36 2.06 1.73 3.09
C ILE A 36 2.41 0.90 1.85
N GLY A 37 3.56 0.26 1.85
CA GLY A 37 3.92 -0.61 0.73
C GLY A 37 5.36 -1.10 0.78
N GLY A 38 5.70 -1.93 -0.18
CA GLY A 38 7.05 -2.46 -0.31
C GLY A 38 7.13 -3.56 -1.36
N HIS A 39 8.30 -4.19 -1.44
CA HIS A 39 8.56 -5.23 -2.42
C HIS A 39 7.83 -6.53 -2.10
N ILE A 40 7.42 -7.25 -3.15
CA ILE A 40 6.95 -8.63 -3.02
C ILE A 40 8.20 -9.50 -2.97
N GLU A 41 8.36 -10.24 -1.87
CA GLU A 41 9.51 -11.12 -1.71
C GLU A 41 9.38 -12.37 -2.58
N LEU A 42 10.52 -13.06 -2.79
CA LEU A 42 10.55 -14.20 -3.71
C LEU A 42 9.65 -15.37 -3.32
N ASP A 43 9.32 -15.49 -2.04
CA ASP A 43 8.55 -16.61 -1.52
C ASP A 43 7.13 -16.23 -1.08
N GLU A 44 6.64 -15.07 -1.51
CA GLU A 44 5.30 -14.64 -1.12
C GLU A 44 4.48 -14.18 -2.34
N ASN A 45 3.16 -14.29 -2.22
CA ASN A 45 2.26 -13.74 -3.23
C ASN A 45 1.89 -12.29 -2.87
N PRO A 46 1.23 -11.54 -3.78
CA PRO A 46 0.92 -10.13 -3.52
C PRO A 46 0.06 -9.89 -2.28
N GLU A 47 -0.93 -10.76 -1.99
CA GLU A 47 -1.75 -10.60 -0.79
C GLU A 47 -0.91 -10.75 0.48
N GLU A 48 -0.03 -11.74 0.50
CA GLU A 48 0.87 -11.96 1.63
C GLU A 48 1.79 -10.77 1.83
N ALA A 49 2.34 -10.24 0.74
CA ALA A 49 3.21 -9.06 0.80
C ALA A 49 2.45 -7.85 1.35
N ALA A 50 1.23 -7.62 0.88
CA ALA A 50 0.41 -6.49 1.33
C ALA A 50 0.11 -6.58 2.83
N LEU A 51 -0.29 -7.75 3.30
CA LEU A 51 -0.60 -7.95 4.72
C LEU A 51 0.65 -7.81 5.60
N ARG A 52 1.77 -8.34 5.13
CA ARG A 52 3.04 -8.22 5.85
C ARG A 52 3.50 -6.77 5.95
N GLU A 53 3.48 -6.04 4.84
CA GLU A 53 3.90 -4.64 4.83
C GLU A 53 3.00 -3.78 5.73
N ALA A 54 1.69 -4.01 5.70
CA ALA A 54 0.77 -3.28 6.57
C ALA A 54 1.14 -3.50 8.04
N LYS A 55 1.42 -4.75 8.43
CA LYS A 55 1.78 -5.09 9.79
C LYS A 55 3.13 -4.50 10.19
N GLU A 56 4.13 -4.66 9.33
CA GLU A 56 5.48 -4.16 9.62
C GLU A 56 5.54 -2.64 9.72
N GLU A 57 4.86 -1.95 8.82
CA GLU A 57 4.97 -0.49 8.74
C GLU A 57 4.00 0.26 9.64
N SER A 58 2.85 -0.32 9.95
CA SER A 58 1.82 0.38 10.73
C SER A 58 1.37 -0.34 12.00
N GLY A 59 1.72 -1.62 12.15
CA GLY A 59 1.23 -2.42 13.27
C GLY A 59 -0.20 -2.92 13.10
N LEU A 60 -0.85 -2.61 11.99
CA LEU A 60 -2.25 -2.96 11.78
C LEU A 60 -2.45 -4.31 11.11
N GLU A 61 -3.46 -5.04 11.57
CA GLU A 61 -4.03 -6.16 10.86
C GLU A 61 -5.12 -5.61 9.96
N VAL A 62 -5.01 -5.85 8.65
CA VAL A 62 -5.95 -5.28 7.69
C VAL A 62 -6.62 -6.37 6.87
N GLU A 63 -7.77 -6.01 6.29
CA GLU A 63 -8.48 -6.85 5.33
C GLU A 63 -8.45 -6.14 4.00
N LEU A 64 -7.85 -6.80 3.00
CA LEU A 64 -7.83 -6.27 1.64
C LEU A 64 -9.22 -6.42 1.03
N ILE A 65 -9.65 -5.40 0.30
CA ILE A 65 -10.94 -5.44 -0.40
C ILE A 65 -10.70 -5.56 -1.89
N GLY A 66 -11.62 -6.21 -2.58
CA GLY A 66 -11.54 -6.40 -4.02
C GLY A 66 -12.21 -7.69 -4.44
N GLU A 67 -11.87 -8.17 -5.63
CA GLU A 67 -12.48 -9.35 -6.23
C GLU A 67 -11.46 -10.48 -6.39
N LYS A 68 -11.95 -11.70 -6.18
CA LYS A 68 -11.21 -12.93 -6.47
C LYS A 68 -11.91 -13.68 -7.58
N PRO A 69 -11.18 -14.52 -8.34
CA PRO A 69 -11.86 -15.48 -9.22
C PRO A 69 -12.86 -16.31 -8.40
N PRO A 70 -14.09 -16.52 -8.88
CA PRO A 70 -15.09 -17.28 -8.13
C PRO A 70 -14.86 -18.79 -8.24
N LEU A 71 -13.67 -19.21 -7.81
CA LEU A 71 -13.22 -20.59 -7.89
C LEU A 71 -12.66 -21.03 -6.55
N PRO A 72 -12.80 -22.32 -6.20
CA PRO A 72 -12.24 -22.82 -4.95
C PRO A 72 -10.74 -22.99 -5.03
N THR A 73 -10.09 -23.02 -3.88
CA THR A 73 -8.70 -23.43 -3.79
C THR A 73 -8.61 -24.92 -4.07
N GLU A 74 -7.71 -25.31 -4.95
CA GLU A 74 -7.48 -26.71 -5.32
C GLU A 74 -5.98 -26.99 -5.27
N ASP A 75 -5.61 -28.25 -5.48
CA ASP A 75 -4.19 -28.61 -5.52
C ASP A 75 -3.52 -27.87 -6.70
N GLY A 76 -2.51 -27.08 -6.36
CA GLY A 76 -1.79 -26.31 -7.36
C GLY A 76 -2.47 -25.03 -7.83
N PHE A 77 -3.61 -24.64 -7.20
CA PHE A 77 -4.32 -23.43 -7.59
C PHE A 77 -4.93 -22.71 -6.38
N VAL A 78 -4.58 -21.44 -6.23
CA VAL A 78 -5.13 -20.57 -5.17
C VAL A 78 -5.61 -19.28 -5.82
N PRO A 79 -6.93 -18.98 -5.78
CA PRO A 79 -7.41 -17.71 -6.31
C PRO A 79 -6.95 -16.56 -5.41
N LEU A 80 -6.42 -15.50 -6.00
CA LEU A 80 -5.93 -14.34 -5.28
C LEU A 80 -6.81 -13.13 -5.56
N LEU A 81 -6.83 -12.22 -4.60
CA LEU A 81 -7.51 -10.95 -4.76
C LEU A 81 -6.79 -10.12 -5.81
N ALA A 82 -7.53 -9.64 -6.81
CA ALA A 82 -6.94 -8.76 -7.82
C ALA A 82 -6.62 -7.39 -7.20
N PRO A 83 -5.49 -6.78 -7.55
CA PRO A 83 -5.26 -5.39 -7.14
C PRO A 83 -6.31 -4.48 -7.80
N ALA A 84 -6.64 -3.38 -7.14
CA ALA A 84 -7.61 -2.43 -7.68
C ALA A 84 -7.06 -1.73 -8.92
N TYR A 85 -5.76 -1.45 -8.93
CA TYR A 85 -5.07 -0.79 -10.04
C TYR A 85 -3.64 -1.31 -10.16
N LEU A 86 -3.09 -1.16 -11.36
CA LEU A 86 -1.69 -1.42 -11.64
C LEU A 86 -1.08 -0.18 -12.26
N ASP A 87 0.15 0.13 -11.86
CA ASP A 87 0.91 1.14 -12.56
C ASP A 87 2.39 0.76 -12.60
N ILE A 88 3.16 1.51 -13.36
CA ILE A 88 4.61 1.44 -13.31
C ILE A 88 5.11 2.86 -13.06
N HIS A 89 5.99 3.02 -12.09
CA HIS A 89 6.53 4.33 -11.75
C HIS A 89 8.01 4.23 -11.43
N ARG A 90 8.70 5.34 -11.66
CA ARG A 90 10.13 5.42 -11.40
C ARG A 90 10.37 5.88 -9.97
N ILE A 91 11.22 5.16 -9.26
CA ILE A 91 11.64 5.56 -7.92
C ILE A 91 12.87 6.45 -8.04
N GLN A 92 13.88 5.97 -8.74
CA GLN A 92 15.08 6.73 -9.09
C GLN A 92 15.75 6.03 -10.26
N GLU A 93 16.43 6.78 -11.10
CA GLU A 93 17.11 6.21 -12.26
C GLU A 93 18.15 5.17 -11.86
N PRO A 94 18.21 4.04 -12.58
CA PRO A 94 17.34 3.59 -13.70
C PRO A 94 16.23 2.64 -13.23
N HIS A 95 15.81 2.70 -11.99
CA HIS A 95 14.96 1.70 -11.34
C HIS A 95 13.47 2.08 -11.34
N TRP A 96 12.64 1.11 -11.77
CA TRP A 96 11.19 1.25 -11.83
C TRP A 96 10.49 0.25 -10.92
N HIS A 97 9.31 0.60 -10.46
CA HIS A 97 8.44 -0.30 -9.71
C HIS A 97 7.13 -0.53 -10.47
N ILE A 98 6.72 -1.80 -10.58
CA ILE A 98 5.34 -2.13 -10.96
C ILE A 98 4.58 -2.18 -9.66
N GLY A 99 3.62 -1.26 -9.49
CA GLY A 99 2.84 -1.17 -8.27
C GLY A 99 1.50 -1.88 -8.40
N MET A 100 1.25 -2.82 -7.50
CA MET A 100 -0.05 -3.45 -7.35
C MET A 100 -0.78 -2.72 -6.23
N VAL A 101 -1.81 -1.95 -6.59
CA VAL A 101 -2.51 -1.07 -5.65
C VAL A 101 -3.67 -1.81 -5.01
N TYR A 102 -3.63 -1.91 -3.68
CA TYR A 102 -4.69 -2.53 -2.88
C TYR A 102 -5.34 -1.51 -1.98
N PHE A 103 -6.62 -1.72 -1.71
CA PHE A 103 -7.34 -0.96 -0.70
C PHE A 103 -7.68 -1.89 0.45
N ALA A 104 -7.66 -1.35 1.67
CA ALA A 104 -7.84 -2.18 2.85
C ALA A 104 -8.59 -1.45 3.95
N ARG A 105 -9.28 -2.24 4.78
CA ARG A 105 -9.88 -1.75 6.01
C ARG A 105 -9.12 -2.31 7.20
N VAL A 106 -9.17 -1.61 8.32
CA VAL A 106 -8.53 -2.08 9.56
C VAL A 106 -9.37 -3.21 10.17
N LYS A 107 -8.76 -4.34 10.43
CA LYS A 107 -9.38 -5.45 11.17
C LYS A 107 -9.15 -5.30 12.66
N SER A 108 -7.92 -5.04 13.06
CA SER A 108 -7.55 -4.89 14.46
C SER A 108 -6.19 -4.22 14.60
N GLY A 109 -5.84 -3.86 15.82
CA GLY A 109 -4.56 -3.26 16.14
C GLY A 109 -4.63 -1.74 16.19
N GLU A 110 -3.55 -1.17 16.67
CA GLU A 110 -3.38 0.28 16.73
C GLU A 110 -2.14 0.68 15.94
N VAL A 111 -2.18 1.87 15.39
CA VAL A 111 -1.06 2.39 14.60
C VAL A 111 0.18 2.52 15.47
N THR A 112 1.27 1.91 15.01
CA THR A 112 2.59 2.05 15.60
C THR A 112 3.57 2.40 14.49
N LEU A 113 4.53 3.26 14.81
CA LEU A 113 5.50 3.73 13.83
C LEU A 113 6.77 2.87 13.86
N ASN A 114 7.17 2.36 12.70
CA ASN A 114 8.47 1.74 12.52
C ASN A 114 9.52 2.84 12.35
N ARG A 115 10.17 3.21 13.46
CA ARG A 115 11.08 4.37 13.48
C ARG A 115 12.41 4.15 12.74
N GLU A 116 12.72 2.92 12.38
CA GLU A 116 13.93 2.66 11.62
C GLU A 116 13.81 3.17 10.18
N GLU A 117 12.65 3.03 9.57
CA GLU A 117 12.42 3.40 8.18
C GLU A 117 11.60 4.67 8.00
N HIS A 118 10.77 5.02 8.99
CA HIS A 118 9.80 6.10 8.85
C HIS A 118 9.91 7.09 10.00
N ARG A 119 9.67 8.37 9.65
CA ARG A 119 9.77 9.47 10.59
C ARG A 119 8.43 9.79 11.26
N ASP A 120 7.34 9.57 10.56
CA ASP A 120 6.01 9.92 11.05
C ASP A 120 4.97 9.05 10.35
N ILE A 121 3.77 8.98 10.94
CA ILE A 121 2.63 8.25 10.40
C ILE A 121 1.37 9.03 10.74
N GLN A 122 0.53 9.29 9.74
CA GLN A 122 -0.66 10.13 9.89
C GLN A 122 -1.84 9.61 9.09
N TRP A 123 -3.03 9.80 9.64
CA TRP A 123 -4.27 9.59 8.93
C TRP A 123 -4.64 10.91 8.25
N LEU A 124 -4.79 10.90 6.93
CA LEU A 124 -5.11 12.09 6.14
C LEU A 124 -6.53 12.01 5.62
N SER A 125 -7.27 13.13 5.78
CA SER A 125 -8.62 13.26 5.23
C SER A 125 -8.56 13.70 3.77
N GLU A 126 -9.69 13.65 3.09
CA GLU A 126 -9.78 14.11 1.70
C GLU A 126 -9.32 15.57 1.56
N GLU A 127 -9.64 16.41 2.54
CA GLU A 127 -9.19 17.79 2.55
C GLU A 127 -7.67 17.90 2.63
N ASP A 128 -7.04 17.02 3.42
CA ASP A 128 -5.59 16.99 3.55
C ASP A 128 -4.90 16.67 2.23
N PHE A 129 -5.52 15.88 1.37
CA PHE A 129 -4.90 15.49 0.09
C PHE A 129 -4.53 16.70 -0.75
N GLU A 130 -5.29 17.77 -0.66
CA GLU A 130 -5.06 19.00 -1.44
C GLU A 130 -4.12 19.99 -0.75
N ASP A 131 -3.78 19.76 0.51
CA ASP A 131 -2.89 20.64 1.25
C ASP A 131 -1.44 20.42 0.83
N PRO A 132 -0.76 21.44 0.28
CA PRO A 132 0.62 21.31 -0.19
C PRO A 132 1.62 20.78 0.84
N LYS A 133 1.32 20.93 2.12
CA LYS A 133 2.25 20.47 3.15
C LYS A 133 2.47 18.95 3.13
N TRP A 134 1.51 18.19 2.62
CA TRP A 134 1.63 16.73 2.51
C TRP A 134 2.33 16.31 1.23
N GLY A 135 2.36 17.18 0.22
CA GLY A 135 3.10 16.96 -1.02
C GLY A 135 2.66 15.74 -1.83
N LEU A 136 1.38 15.38 -1.78
CA LEU A 136 0.89 14.20 -2.48
C LEU A 136 0.85 14.44 -3.99
N SER A 137 1.36 13.46 -4.76
CA SER A 137 1.29 13.51 -6.21
C SER A 137 -0.14 13.27 -6.69
N ARG A 138 -0.40 13.58 -7.96
CA ARG A 138 -1.72 13.33 -8.55
C ARG A 138 -2.14 11.86 -8.45
N PRO A 139 -1.27 10.87 -8.78
CA PRO A 139 -1.65 9.48 -8.62
C PRO A 139 -1.99 9.11 -7.17
N LEU A 140 -1.23 9.57 -6.19
CA LEU A 140 -1.52 9.28 -4.79
C LEU A 140 -2.86 9.84 -4.35
N LYS A 141 -3.19 11.07 -4.78
CA LYS A 141 -4.50 11.68 -4.49
C LYS A 141 -5.63 10.86 -5.09
N PHE A 142 -5.44 10.40 -6.32
CA PHE A 142 -6.46 9.59 -7.00
C PHE A 142 -6.70 8.27 -6.24
N TYR A 143 -5.64 7.54 -5.94
CA TYR A 143 -5.77 6.27 -5.24
C TYR A 143 -6.37 6.45 -3.85
N ALA A 144 -5.91 7.45 -3.11
CA ALA A 144 -6.45 7.72 -1.78
C ALA A 144 -7.95 8.05 -1.83
N GLY A 145 -8.34 8.85 -2.82
CA GLY A 145 -9.76 9.18 -3.03
C GLY A 145 -10.59 7.95 -3.36
N GLU A 146 -10.05 7.04 -4.18
CA GLU A 146 -10.73 5.78 -4.50
C GLU A 146 -10.84 4.87 -3.29
N ALA A 147 -9.81 4.84 -2.43
CA ALA A 147 -9.87 4.08 -1.19
C ALA A 147 -11.04 4.55 -0.32
N LEU A 148 -11.21 5.87 -0.18
CA LEU A 148 -12.31 6.42 0.61
C LEU A 148 -13.68 6.06 0.04
N LYS A 149 -13.80 5.92 -1.28
CA LYS A 149 -15.05 5.53 -1.92
C LYS A 149 -15.36 4.05 -1.75
N ARG A 150 -14.34 3.21 -1.81
CA ARG A 150 -14.50 1.75 -1.88
C ARG A 150 -14.45 1.05 -0.53
N VAL A 151 -13.71 1.60 0.42
CA VAL A 151 -13.62 1.00 1.75
C VAL A 151 -14.78 1.46 2.60
N LYS A 152 -15.64 0.52 2.98
CA LYS A 152 -16.77 0.79 3.87
C LYS A 152 -16.44 0.29 5.27
N ASN A 153 -16.64 1.14 6.24
CA ASN A 153 -16.42 0.80 7.64
C ASN A 153 -17.72 0.46 8.35
#